data_cfbc2e3a293ba389af9344c66eeb41f2
#
_entry.id   cfbc2e3a293ba389af9344c66eeb41f2
#
_cell.length_a   1.000
_cell.length_b   1.000
_cell.length_c   1.000
_cell.angle_alpha   90.00
_cell.angle_beta   90.00
_cell.angle_gamma   90.00
#
_symmetry.space_group_name_H-M   'P 1'
#
loop_
_entity.id
_entity.type
_entity.pdbx_description
1 polymer ?
#
loop_
_entity_poly.entity_id
_entity_poly.type
_entity_poly.pdbx_seq_one_letter_code
_entity_poly.pdbx_strand_id
1 'polypeptide(L)'
;RCMVKMNWAPMGAEATGGPGVAPWPADTYSRLMSGPDPTVPEAVLFDFGGVILTSPFDAFAAYEAEVGLPPDTVRRINSTNPDTNAWARFERREVGPVEFCVLFEAEAAALELELDARRILAGLHGELRPVMVEALRCCGSTLRTALLTNNVTPLADQEVAGSSVLEVVEMFDVVVESSVVGCRKPEPAFYELACERLGVEPSACVFLDDLGVNLKPARAMGMTTIKVVDPATAIAQLEQVLGIQLG
;
A
#
# COMPACT_ATOMS: atom_id res chain seq x y z
N ARG A 1 -13.55 1.24 -33.93
CA ARG A 1 -13.31 2.33 -34.89
C ARG A 1 -14.47 3.31 -34.78
N CYS A 2 -14.25 4.47 -34.14
CA CYS A 2 -14.87 5.74 -34.50
C CYS A 2 -14.03 6.85 -33.83
N MET A 3 -13.14 7.44 -34.63
CA MET A 3 -12.46 8.67 -34.27
C MET A 3 -13.41 9.82 -34.57
N VAL A 4 -13.77 10.60 -33.55
CA VAL A 4 -14.38 11.92 -33.74
C VAL A 4 -13.27 12.95 -33.57
N LYS A 5 -12.81 13.52 -34.66
CA LYS A 5 -11.95 14.71 -34.69
C LYS A 5 -12.81 15.92 -34.37
N MET A 6 -12.60 16.54 -33.23
CA MET A 6 -13.11 17.87 -32.97
C MET A 6 -12.15 18.89 -33.56
N ASN A 7 -12.63 19.62 -34.57
CA ASN A 7 -11.95 20.70 -35.25
C ASN A 7 -12.27 22.00 -34.48
N TRP A 8 -11.23 22.64 -33.92
CA TRP A 8 -11.34 23.94 -33.25
C TRP A 8 -10.99 25.03 -34.28
N ALA A 9 -11.97 25.85 -34.66
CA ALA A 9 -11.75 27.08 -35.40
C ALA A 9 -12.05 28.29 -34.51
N PRO A 10 -11.22 29.35 -34.50
CA PRO A 10 -11.52 30.53 -33.73
C PRO A 10 -12.56 31.40 -34.44
N MET A 11 -13.70 31.58 -33.81
CA MET A 11 -14.68 32.58 -34.27
C MET A 11 -14.37 33.91 -33.60
N GLY A 12 -14.09 34.92 -34.44
CA GLY A 12 -14.05 36.32 -34.01
C GLY A 12 -15.44 36.79 -33.57
N ALA A 13 -15.52 37.37 -32.41
CA ALA A 13 -16.74 37.92 -31.86
C ALA A 13 -16.81 39.42 -32.12
N GLU A 14 -17.78 39.85 -32.93
CA GLU A 14 -18.33 41.22 -32.88
C GLU A 14 -19.36 41.26 -31.76
N ALA A 15 -19.22 42.26 -30.91
CA ALA A 15 -20.06 42.48 -29.75
C ALA A 15 -21.38 43.18 -30.15
N THR A 16 -22.51 42.54 -29.88
CA THR A 16 -23.82 43.24 -29.76
C THR A 16 -24.36 42.93 -28.37
N GLY A 17 -24.63 44.01 -27.61
CA GLY A 17 -25.02 43.97 -26.21
C GLY A 17 -26.38 43.35 -25.96
N GLY A 18 -26.40 42.36 -25.04
CA GLY A 18 -27.56 41.85 -24.35
C GLY A 18 -27.42 42.11 -22.84
N PRO A 19 -28.50 42.08 -22.03
CA PRO A 19 -28.50 42.51 -20.63
C PRO A 19 -27.54 41.67 -19.77
N GLY A 20 -26.72 42.39 -19.01
CA GLY A 20 -25.54 41.94 -18.31
C GLY A 20 -25.76 40.72 -17.40
N VAL A 21 -25.05 39.67 -17.71
CA VAL A 21 -24.66 38.69 -16.71
C VAL A 21 -23.49 39.28 -15.96
N ALA A 22 -23.68 39.57 -14.67
CA ALA A 22 -22.61 40.09 -13.81
C ALA A 22 -21.43 39.10 -13.85
N PRO A 23 -20.18 39.59 -13.98
CA PRO A 23 -19.03 38.69 -13.93
C PRO A 23 -19.02 37.96 -12.58
N TRP A 24 -18.76 36.67 -12.62
CA TRP A 24 -18.62 35.85 -11.41
C TRP A 24 -17.61 36.49 -10.49
N PRO A 25 -17.86 36.56 -9.16
CA PRO A 25 -16.90 37.09 -8.20
C PRO A 25 -15.55 36.40 -8.37
N ALA A 26 -14.47 37.16 -8.32
CA ALA A 26 -13.11 36.62 -8.48
C ALA A 26 -12.79 35.44 -7.51
N ASP A 27 -13.41 35.48 -6.33
CA ASP A 27 -13.33 34.42 -5.31
C ASP A 27 -13.94 33.11 -5.77
N THR A 28 -14.96 33.13 -6.64
CA THR A 28 -15.59 31.90 -7.16
C THR A 28 -14.70 31.24 -8.21
N TYR A 29 -13.97 32.02 -9.00
CA TYR A 29 -13.02 31.53 -9.99
C TYR A 29 -11.78 30.93 -9.30
N SER A 30 -11.30 31.55 -8.22
CA SER A 30 -10.20 31.07 -7.39
C SER A 30 -10.55 29.74 -6.71
N ARG A 31 -11.79 29.55 -6.25
CA ARG A 31 -12.28 28.30 -5.63
C ARG A 31 -12.48 27.16 -6.62
N LEU A 32 -12.79 27.45 -7.89
CA LEU A 32 -12.93 26.45 -8.96
C LEU A 32 -11.58 25.98 -9.52
N MET A 33 -10.54 26.80 -9.37
CA MET A 33 -9.17 26.51 -9.86
C MET A 33 -8.21 26.07 -8.76
N SER A 34 -8.53 26.27 -7.47
CA SER A 34 -7.88 25.59 -6.37
C SER A 34 -8.44 24.16 -6.34
N GLY A 35 -7.60 23.16 -6.62
CA GLY A 35 -7.88 21.77 -6.24
C GLY A 35 -8.26 21.73 -4.76
N PRO A 36 -8.85 20.65 -4.26
CA PRO A 36 -9.21 20.55 -2.85
C PRO A 36 -8.03 21.02 -2.01
N ASP A 37 -8.31 21.93 -1.09
CA ASP A 37 -7.34 22.40 -0.08
C ASP A 37 -6.63 21.15 0.47
N PRO A 38 -5.31 21.12 0.56
CA PRO A 38 -4.64 19.93 1.08
C PRO A 38 -5.25 19.64 2.45
N THR A 39 -6.05 18.57 2.51
CA THR A 39 -6.68 18.16 3.76
C THR A 39 -5.57 17.84 4.75
N VAL A 40 -5.66 18.43 5.94
CA VAL A 40 -4.72 18.11 7.02
C VAL A 40 -4.82 16.61 7.27
N PRO A 41 -3.71 15.85 7.28
CA PRO A 41 -3.77 14.43 7.55
C PRO A 41 -4.44 14.12 8.89
N GLU A 42 -5.39 13.20 8.89
CA GLU A 42 -6.09 12.72 10.09
C GLU A 42 -5.64 11.31 10.48
N ALA A 43 -5.04 10.56 9.53
CA ALA A 43 -4.61 9.20 9.75
C ALA A 43 -3.31 8.86 9.01
N VAL A 44 -2.52 7.95 9.59
CA VAL A 44 -1.35 7.33 8.96
C VAL A 44 -1.55 5.83 8.89
N LEU A 45 -1.46 5.28 7.69
CA LEU A 45 -1.60 3.87 7.38
C LEU A 45 -0.21 3.30 7.07
N PHE A 46 0.12 2.17 7.67
CA PHE A 46 1.41 1.52 7.51
C PHE A 46 1.23 0.13 6.92
N ASP A 47 2.07 -0.24 5.97
CA ASP A 47 2.32 -1.65 5.69
C ASP A 47 3.14 -2.28 6.82
N PHE A 48 3.19 -3.60 6.87
CA PHE A 48 3.94 -4.33 7.88
C PHE A 48 5.30 -4.77 7.35
N GLY A 49 5.33 -5.71 6.41
CA GLY A 49 6.55 -6.21 5.80
C GLY A 49 7.23 -5.15 4.93
N GLY A 50 8.53 -4.91 5.14
CA GLY A 50 9.25 -3.86 4.43
C GLY A 50 9.04 -2.44 4.98
N VAL A 51 8.10 -2.24 5.92
CA VAL A 51 7.85 -0.96 6.60
C VAL A 51 8.13 -1.06 8.09
N ILE A 52 7.24 -1.66 8.86
CA ILE A 52 7.45 -1.88 10.32
C ILE A 52 8.44 -3.02 10.57
N LEU A 53 8.37 -4.07 9.75
CA LEU A 53 9.35 -5.16 9.73
C LEU A 53 10.36 -4.98 8.59
N THR A 54 11.46 -5.70 8.65
CA THR A 54 12.36 -5.89 7.51
C THR A 54 11.62 -6.53 6.34
N SER A 55 12.15 -6.34 5.13
CA SER A 55 11.45 -6.80 3.93
C SER A 55 11.57 -8.33 3.76
N PRO A 56 10.49 -9.05 3.43
CA PRO A 56 10.57 -10.45 3.07
C PRO A 56 11.44 -10.71 1.81
N PHE A 57 11.64 -9.68 0.98
CA PHE A 57 12.52 -9.78 -0.19
C PHE A 57 13.99 -10.02 0.16
N ASP A 58 14.43 -9.58 1.34
CA ASP A 58 15.79 -9.86 1.82
C ASP A 58 15.97 -11.37 2.07
N ALA A 59 14.96 -12.04 2.64
CA ALA A 59 14.94 -13.49 2.84
C ALA A 59 14.85 -14.24 1.50
N PHE A 60 14.06 -13.75 0.56
CA PHE A 60 13.99 -14.33 -0.79
C PHE A 60 15.34 -14.25 -1.51
N ALA A 61 16.00 -13.09 -1.46
CA ALA A 61 17.33 -12.92 -2.06
C ALA A 61 18.38 -13.83 -1.42
N ALA A 62 18.35 -14.02 -0.10
CA ALA A 62 19.23 -14.94 0.60
C ALA A 62 18.98 -16.40 0.17
N TYR A 63 17.71 -16.82 0.08
CA TYR A 63 17.32 -18.14 -0.40
C TYR A 63 17.78 -18.38 -1.85
N GLU A 64 17.51 -17.43 -2.75
CA GLU A 64 17.92 -17.51 -4.16
C GLU A 64 19.42 -17.65 -4.31
N ALA A 65 20.21 -16.89 -3.57
CA ALA A 65 21.66 -16.98 -3.56
C ALA A 65 22.17 -18.34 -3.05
N GLU A 66 21.54 -18.89 -1.98
CA GLU A 66 21.91 -20.17 -1.40
C GLU A 66 21.68 -21.34 -2.35
N VAL A 67 20.55 -21.35 -3.08
CA VAL A 67 20.20 -22.45 -3.99
C VAL A 67 20.66 -22.21 -5.43
N GLY A 68 21.31 -21.08 -5.70
CA GLY A 68 21.85 -20.76 -7.03
C GLY A 68 20.80 -20.34 -8.06
N LEU A 69 19.65 -19.82 -7.61
CA LEU A 69 18.64 -19.24 -8.48
C LEU A 69 19.07 -17.82 -8.94
N PRO A 70 18.64 -17.40 -10.13
CA PRO A 70 18.83 -16.01 -10.55
C PRO A 70 18.19 -15.03 -9.55
N PRO A 71 18.78 -13.84 -9.30
CA PRO A 71 18.18 -12.81 -8.46
C PRO A 71 16.76 -12.45 -8.92
N ASP A 72 15.90 -12.09 -7.97
CA ASP A 72 14.50 -11.74 -8.19
C ASP A 72 13.62 -12.87 -8.79
N THR A 73 14.04 -14.12 -8.69
CA THR A 73 13.28 -15.28 -9.20
C THR A 73 11.92 -15.42 -8.51
N VAL A 74 11.86 -15.37 -7.18
CA VAL A 74 10.59 -15.43 -6.41
C VAL A 74 9.69 -14.26 -6.79
N ARG A 75 10.26 -13.04 -6.90
CA ARG A 75 9.52 -11.86 -7.32
C ARG A 75 8.97 -11.98 -8.74
N ARG A 76 9.74 -12.56 -9.67
CA ARG A 76 9.31 -12.80 -11.05
C ARG A 76 8.14 -13.77 -11.13
N ILE A 77 8.16 -14.86 -10.36
CA ILE A 77 7.04 -15.80 -10.25
C ILE A 77 5.81 -15.07 -9.73
N ASN A 78 5.93 -14.32 -8.63
CA ASN A 78 4.85 -13.56 -8.02
C ASN A 78 4.28 -12.44 -8.92
N SER A 79 5.06 -11.93 -9.87
CA SER A 79 4.58 -10.94 -10.83
C SER A 79 3.82 -11.53 -12.02
N THR A 80 3.85 -12.86 -12.17
CA THR A 80 3.08 -13.58 -13.19
C THR A 80 1.67 -13.82 -12.68
N ASN A 81 0.66 -13.35 -13.42
CA ASN A 81 -0.76 -13.43 -13.02
C ASN A 81 -1.01 -12.94 -11.58
N PRO A 82 -0.61 -11.71 -11.21
CA PRO A 82 -0.50 -11.26 -9.82
C PRO A 82 -1.83 -11.27 -9.06
N ASP A 83 -2.97 -11.32 -9.75
CA ASP A 83 -4.30 -11.35 -9.14
C ASP A 83 -4.80 -12.76 -8.83
N THR A 84 -4.23 -13.80 -9.48
CA THR A 84 -4.76 -15.18 -9.43
C THR A 84 -3.71 -16.25 -9.16
N ASN A 85 -2.44 -15.89 -9.03
CA ASN A 85 -1.36 -16.81 -8.75
C ASN A 85 -1.46 -17.41 -7.32
N ALA A 86 -0.61 -18.40 -7.03
CA ALA A 86 -0.59 -19.10 -5.75
C ALA A 86 -0.45 -18.12 -4.57
N TRP A 87 0.40 -17.09 -4.71
CA TRP A 87 0.62 -16.10 -3.67
C TRP A 87 -0.61 -15.26 -3.39
N ALA A 88 -1.27 -14.74 -4.42
CA ALA A 88 -2.50 -13.97 -4.28
C ALA A 88 -3.62 -14.75 -3.62
N ARG A 89 -3.77 -16.03 -3.99
CA ARG A 89 -4.74 -16.95 -3.38
C ARG A 89 -4.43 -17.22 -1.91
N PHE A 90 -3.15 -17.37 -1.58
CA PHE A 90 -2.69 -17.63 -0.22
C PHE A 90 -2.91 -16.41 0.70
N GLU A 91 -2.60 -15.20 0.24
CA GLU A 91 -2.84 -13.96 0.98
C GLU A 91 -4.34 -13.69 1.21
N ARG A 92 -5.24 -14.17 0.34
CA ARG A 92 -6.69 -14.12 0.56
C ARG A 92 -7.25 -15.32 1.34
N ARG A 93 -6.36 -16.22 1.79
CA ARG A 93 -6.73 -17.47 2.50
C ARG A 93 -7.63 -18.40 1.67
N GLU A 94 -7.56 -18.32 0.36
CA GLU A 94 -8.27 -19.24 -0.56
C GLU A 94 -7.62 -20.62 -0.59
N VAL A 95 -6.34 -20.71 -0.23
CA VAL A 95 -5.55 -21.94 -0.13
C VAL A 95 -4.78 -21.99 1.18
N GLY A 96 -4.56 -23.20 1.71
CA GLY A 96 -3.71 -23.40 2.87
C GLY A 96 -2.22 -23.51 2.52
N PRO A 97 -1.31 -23.51 3.53
CA PRO A 97 0.14 -23.49 3.28
C PRO A 97 0.64 -24.72 2.47
N VAL A 98 0.05 -25.88 2.65
CA VAL A 98 0.44 -27.10 1.89
C VAL A 98 0.04 -26.95 0.41
N GLU A 99 -1.19 -26.51 0.14
CA GLU A 99 -1.67 -26.29 -1.23
C GLU A 99 -0.92 -25.17 -1.91
N PHE A 100 -0.63 -24.08 -1.17
CA PHE A 100 0.23 -23.00 -1.66
C PHE A 100 1.57 -23.52 -2.17
N CYS A 101 2.28 -24.34 -1.39
CA CYS A 101 3.57 -24.88 -1.79
C CYS A 101 3.47 -25.65 -3.12
N VAL A 102 2.45 -26.51 -3.26
CA VAL A 102 2.24 -27.27 -4.50
C VAL A 102 1.99 -26.36 -5.70
N LEU A 103 1.14 -25.35 -5.53
CA LEU A 103 0.81 -24.41 -6.60
C LEU A 103 2.00 -23.53 -6.97
N PHE A 104 2.71 -23.00 -5.98
CA PHE A 104 3.85 -22.10 -6.21
C PHE A 104 5.03 -22.82 -6.87
N GLU A 105 5.31 -24.07 -6.48
CA GLU A 105 6.29 -24.93 -7.13
C GLU A 105 5.88 -25.28 -8.57
N ALA A 106 4.58 -25.48 -8.83
CA ALA A 106 4.06 -25.68 -10.19
C ALA A 106 4.20 -24.43 -11.06
N GLU A 107 3.97 -23.22 -10.51
CA GLU A 107 4.19 -21.95 -11.19
C GLU A 107 5.69 -21.73 -11.52
N ALA A 108 6.59 -22.12 -10.62
CA ALA A 108 8.03 -22.10 -10.87
C ALA A 108 8.42 -23.08 -11.99
N ALA A 109 7.91 -24.32 -11.95
CA ALA A 109 8.17 -25.33 -12.95
C ALA A 109 7.69 -24.91 -14.36
N ALA A 110 6.59 -24.16 -14.45
CA ALA A 110 6.12 -23.58 -15.72
C ALA A 110 7.08 -22.55 -16.32
N LEU A 111 8.00 -22.01 -15.51
CA LEU A 111 9.08 -21.12 -15.91
C LEU A 111 10.44 -21.84 -16.01
N GLU A 112 10.43 -23.19 -16.01
CA GLU A 112 11.62 -24.04 -16.04
C GLU A 112 12.55 -23.81 -14.81
N LEU A 113 11.95 -23.48 -13.65
CA LEU A 113 12.64 -23.26 -12.39
C LEU A 113 12.26 -24.31 -11.36
N GLU A 114 13.21 -24.65 -10.49
CA GLU A 114 12.99 -25.53 -9.35
C GLU A 114 13.27 -24.77 -8.05
N LEU A 115 12.32 -24.82 -7.10
CA LEU A 115 12.45 -24.19 -5.79
C LEU A 115 11.70 -24.98 -4.72
N ASP A 116 12.02 -24.73 -3.45
CA ASP A 116 11.34 -25.25 -2.28
C ASP A 116 10.49 -24.15 -1.64
N ALA A 117 9.19 -24.19 -1.87
CA ALA A 117 8.25 -23.20 -1.36
C ALA A 117 8.15 -23.19 0.17
N ARG A 118 8.42 -24.32 0.85
CA ARG A 118 8.40 -24.39 2.33
C ARG A 118 9.53 -23.55 2.92
N ARG A 119 10.71 -23.58 2.29
CA ARG A 119 11.85 -22.75 2.73
C ARG A 119 11.58 -21.27 2.51
N ILE A 120 10.91 -20.92 1.42
CA ILE A 120 10.48 -19.53 1.16
C ILE A 120 9.49 -19.07 2.23
N LEU A 121 8.49 -19.88 2.58
CA LEU A 121 7.55 -19.56 3.68
C LEU A 121 8.25 -19.42 5.02
N ALA A 122 9.22 -20.28 5.32
CA ALA A 122 9.99 -20.18 6.57
C ALA A 122 10.79 -18.88 6.70
N GLY A 123 11.14 -18.25 5.57
CA GLY A 123 11.86 -16.97 5.53
C GLY A 123 10.99 -15.72 5.66
N LEU A 124 9.66 -15.84 5.77
CA LEU A 124 8.75 -14.67 5.82
C LEU A 124 8.81 -13.89 7.14
N HIS A 125 9.54 -14.34 8.13
CA HIS A 125 9.67 -13.68 9.43
C HIS A 125 10.62 -12.48 9.31
N GLY A 126 10.07 -11.27 9.47
CA GLY A 126 10.85 -10.03 9.50
C GLY A 126 11.23 -9.64 10.94
N GLU A 127 12.26 -8.81 11.07
CA GLU A 127 12.65 -8.18 12.33
C GLU A 127 12.02 -6.78 12.43
N LEU A 128 11.61 -6.37 13.64
CA LEU A 128 11.09 -5.03 13.87
C LEU A 128 12.16 -3.97 13.54
N ARG A 129 11.74 -2.90 12.89
CA ARG A 129 12.54 -1.69 12.65
C ARG A 129 12.26 -0.66 13.75
N PRO A 130 13.14 -0.49 14.76
CA PRO A 130 12.85 0.35 15.93
C PRO A 130 12.47 1.78 15.57
N VAL A 131 13.10 2.36 14.54
CA VAL A 131 12.82 3.73 14.08
C VAL A 131 11.41 3.88 13.51
N MET A 132 10.89 2.86 12.83
CA MET A 132 9.51 2.86 12.30
C MET A 132 8.49 2.64 13.41
N VAL A 133 8.82 1.83 14.41
CA VAL A 133 7.99 1.64 15.62
C VAL A 133 7.88 2.94 16.41
N GLU A 134 8.99 3.71 16.52
CA GLU A 134 8.96 5.01 17.18
C GLU A 134 8.11 6.01 16.38
N ALA A 135 8.26 6.05 15.06
CA ALA A 135 7.40 6.89 14.20
C ALA A 135 5.91 6.54 14.35
N LEU A 136 5.55 5.24 14.41
CA LEU A 136 4.19 4.80 14.71
C LEU A 136 3.70 5.33 16.06
N ARG A 137 4.52 5.21 17.12
CA ARG A 137 4.17 5.71 18.46
C ARG A 137 3.89 7.21 18.46
N CYS A 138 4.75 7.99 17.79
CA CYS A 138 4.58 9.43 17.67
C CYS A 138 3.29 9.78 16.89
N CYS A 139 3.04 9.11 15.76
CA CYS A 139 1.80 9.31 14.99
C CYS A 139 0.55 8.99 15.81
N GLY A 140 0.53 7.85 16.50
CA GLY A 140 -0.60 7.42 17.32
C GLY A 140 -0.93 8.32 18.52
N SER A 141 -0.02 9.23 18.88
CA SER A 141 -0.30 10.21 19.93
C SER A 141 -1.28 11.32 19.52
N THR A 142 -1.42 11.59 18.21
CA THR A 142 -2.21 12.73 17.68
C THR A 142 -3.07 12.39 16.48
N LEU A 143 -2.78 11.30 15.78
CA LEU A 143 -3.45 10.86 14.56
C LEU A 143 -3.98 9.44 14.75
N ARG A 144 -4.96 9.06 13.96
CA ARG A 144 -5.40 7.67 13.86
C ARG A 144 -4.38 6.85 13.10
N THR A 145 -4.22 5.58 13.47
CA THR A 145 -3.25 4.70 12.84
C THR A 145 -3.89 3.40 12.38
N ALA A 146 -3.49 2.91 11.21
CA ALA A 146 -3.89 1.59 10.75
C ALA A 146 -2.71 0.78 10.22
N LEU A 147 -2.75 -0.51 10.50
CA LEU A 147 -1.90 -1.52 9.88
C LEU A 147 -2.65 -2.14 8.69
N LEU A 148 -2.04 -2.08 7.51
CA LEU A 148 -2.56 -2.66 6.26
C LEU A 148 -1.59 -3.73 5.76
N THR A 149 -1.86 -4.99 6.03
CA THR A 149 -0.92 -6.07 5.70
C THR A 149 -1.52 -7.14 4.80
N ASN A 150 -0.73 -7.52 3.76
CA ASN A 150 -0.97 -8.75 3.02
C ASN A 150 -0.24 -9.86 3.75
N ASN A 151 -0.95 -10.57 4.60
CA ASN A 151 -0.42 -11.68 5.36
C ASN A 151 -1.04 -13.02 4.95
N VAL A 152 -0.33 -14.09 5.21
CA VAL A 152 -0.75 -15.45 4.84
C VAL A 152 -1.38 -16.21 6.02
N THR A 153 -1.09 -15.76 7.23
CA THR A 153 -1.66 -16.28 8.48
C THR A 153 -2.06 -15.10 9.34
N PRO A 154 -3.27 -15.07 9.92
CA PRO A 154 -3.68 -14.02 10.83
C PRO A 154 -2.65 -13.81 11.94
N LEU A 155 -2.40 -12.56 12.31
CA LEU A 155 -1.42 -12.23 13.36
C LEU A 155 -1.77 -12.88 14.70
N ALA A 156 -3.06 -13.03 14.98
CA ALA A 156 -3.54 -13.72 16.17
C ALA A 156 -3.23 -15.24 16.21
N ASP A 157 -3.03 -15.85 15.03
CA ASP A 157 -2.76 -17.29 14.89
C ASP A 157 -1.24 -17.59 14.79
N GLN A 158 -0.40 -16.57 14.81
CA GLN A 158 1.06 -16.74 14.70
C GLN A 158 1.66 -17.08 16.06
N GLU A 159 1.90 -18.35 16.32
CA GLU A 159 2.56 -18.84 17.56
C GLU A 159 4.00 -18.32 17.75
N VAL A 160 4.60 -17.81 16.68
CA VAL A 160 6.01 -17.38 16.61
C VAL A 160 6.16 -15.85 16.57
N ALA A 161 5.07 -15.09 16.51
CA ALA A 161 5.15 -13.66 16.68
C ALA A 161 5.67 -13.43 18.11
N GLY A 162 6.95 -13.09 18.26
CA GLY A 162 7.50 -12.73 19.57
C GLY A 162 6.60 -11.70 20.24
N SER A 163 6.49 -11.70 21.55
CA SER A 163 5.64 -10.75 22.30
C SER A 163 5.77 -9.30 21.80
N SER A 164 6.97 -8.93 21.37
CA SER A 164 7.28 -7.60 20.82
C SER A 164 6.55 -7.25 19.52
N VAL A 165 6.26 -8.22 18.62
CA VAL A 165 5.51 -7.96 17.38
C VAL A 165 4.04 -7.73 17.69
N LEU A 166 3.46 -8.53 18.57
CA LEU A 166 2.06 -8.35 19.01
C LEU A 166 1.88 -7.02 19.75
N GLU A 167 2.82 -6.64 20.61
CA GLU A 167 2.84 -5.34 21.30
C GLU A 167 2.83 -4.16 20.30
N VAL A 168 3.53 -4.28 19.17
CA VAL A 168 3.53 -3.25 18.11
C VAL A 168 2.19 -3.25 17.36
N VAL A 169 1.62 -4.44 17.09
CA VAL A 169 0.30 -4.55 16.44
C VAL A 169 -0.81 -3.90 17.29
N GLU A 170 -0.74 -4.06 18.61
CA GLU A 170 -1.67 -3.43 19.57
C GLU A 170 -1.56 -1.90 19.64
N MET A 171 -0.52 -1.30 19.07
CA MET A 171 -0.39 0.17 19.00
C MET A 171 -1.27 0.80 17.91
N PHE A 172 -1.81 0.01 16.97
CA PHE A 172 -2.66 0.50 15.90
C PHE A 172 -4.12 0.59 16.34
N ASP A 173 -4.83 1.65 15.94
CA ASP A 173 -6.28 1.77 16.16
C ASP A 173 -7.07 0.76 15.32
N VAL A 174 -6.57 0.46 14.11
CA VAL A 174 -7.20 -0.48 13.16
C VAL A 174 -6.14 -1.41 12.56
N VAL A 175 -6.48 -2.68 12.47
CA VAL A 175 -5.68 -3.70 11.75
C VAL A 175 -6.53 -4.31 10.64
N VAL A 176 -6.00 -4.25 9.40
CA VAL A 176 -6.62 -4.86 8.22
C VAL A 176 -5.64 -5.90 7.66
N GLU A 177 -6.04 -7.16 7.78
CA GLU A 177 -5.25 -8.33 7.36
C GLU A 177 -5.93 -9.02 6.19
N SER A 178 -5.22 -9.21 5.07
CA SER A 178 -5.79 -9.85 3.88
C SER A 178 -6.33 -11.25 4.15
N SER A 179 -5.64 -12.02 4.98
CA SER A 179 -6.05 -13.37 5.38
C SER A 179 -7.34 -13.41 6.24
N VAL A 180 -7.76 -12.27 6.81
CA VAL A 180 -8.97 -12.15 7.63
C VAL A 180 -10.13 -11.60 6.80
N VAL A 181 -9.86 -10.58 5.96
CA VAL A 181 -10.91 -9.86 5.24
C VAL A 181 -11.21 -10.42 3.85
N GLY A 182 -10.34 -11.29 3.31
CA GLY A 182 -10.54 -11.96 2.02
C GLY A 182 -10.28 -11.10 0.78
N CYS A 183 -9.81 -9.85 0.96
CA CYS A 183 -9.27 -9.00 -0.09
C CYS A 183 -7.87 -8.52 0.32
N ARG A 184 -7.08 -8.00 -0.62
CA ARG A 184 -5.67 -7.69 -0.40
C ARG A 184 -5.23 -6.41 -1.13
N LYS A 185 -4.12 -5.82 -0.76
CA LYS A 185 -3.45 -4.82 -1.59
C LYS A 185 -2.98 -5.50 -2.89
N PRO A 186 -3.14 -4.92 -4.07
CA PRO A 186 -3.59 -3.54 -4.35
C PRO A 186 -5.09 -3.37 -4.66
N GLU A 187 -5.96 -4.25 -4.22
CA GLU A 187 -7.40 -4.17 -4.46
C GLU A 187 -7.99 -2.93 -3.75
N PRO A 188 -8.74 -2.03 -4.44
CA PRO A 188 -9.28 -0.80 -3.83
C PRO A 188 -10.11 -1.05 -2.58
N ALA A 189 -10.90 -2.13 -2.54
CA ALA A 189 -11.74 -2.50 -1.41
C ALA A 189 -10.95 -2.65 -0.09
N PHE A 190 -9.66 -3.02 -0.16
CA PHE A 190 -8.80 -3.16 1.01
C PHE A 190 -8.54 -1.82 1.70
N TYR A 191 -8.29 -0.78 0.91
CA TYR A 191 -8.05 0.59 1.41
C TYR A 191 -9.35 1.26 1.85
N GLU A 192 -10.46 1.04 1.10
CA GLU A 192 -11.80 1.52 1.46
C GLU A 192 -12.19 1.00 2.85
N LEU A 193 -11.99 -0.30 3.11
CA LEU A 193 -12.26 -0.92 4.40
C LEU A 193 -11.43 -0.30 5.54
N ALA A 194 -10.16 0.02 5.28
CA ALA A 194 -9.31 0.67 6.27
C ALA A 194 -9.82 2.08 6.62
N CYS A 195 -10.18 2.88 5.62
CA CYS A 195 -10.75 4.22 5.79
C CYS A 195 -12.09 4.17 6.51
N GLU A 196 -12.97 3.23 6.14
CA GLU A 196 -14.26 3.01 6.80
C GLU A 196 -14.10 2.69 8.30
N ARG A 197 -13.20 1.76 8.63
CA ARG A 197 -12.93 1.37 10.03
C ARG A 197 -12.30 2.49 10.85
N LEU A 198 -11.43 3.29 10.24
CA LEU A 198 -10.87 4.49 10.87
C LEU A 198 -11.87 5.64 10.95
N GLY A 199 -12.90 5.66 10.12
CA GLY A 199 -13.85 6.77 10.00
C GLY A 199 -13.19 8.04 9.44
N VAL A 200 -12.35 7.91 8.39
CA VAL A 200 -11.63 9.01 7.73
C VAL A 200 -11.82 8.94 6.22
N GLU A 201 -11.73 10.09 5.56
CA GLU A 201 -11.71 10.14 4.11
C GLU A 201 -10.31 9.76 3.57
N PRO A 202 -10.20 9.06 2.42
CA PRO A 202 -8.91 8.72 1.84
C PRO A 202 -7.97 9.91 1.63
N SER A 203 -8.50 11.08 1.29
CA SER A 203 -7.71 12.32 1.09
C SER A 203 -7.07 12.86 2.36
N ALA A 204 -7.55 12.43 3.53
CA ALA A 204 -6.98 12.76 4.84
C ALA A 204 -5.99 11.69 5.36
N CYS A 205 -5.64 10.69 4.52
CA CYS A 205 -4.74 9.62 4.88
C CYS A 205 -3.35 9.78 4.26
N VAL A 206 -2.33 9.40 5.03
CA VAL A 206 -0.98 9.14 4.53
C VAL A 206 -0.72 7.64 4.58
N PHE A 207 -0.31 7.04 3.48
CA PHE A 207 -0.04 5.60 3.40
C PHE A 207 1.43 5.32 3.07
N LEU A 208 2.07 4.49 3.90
CA LEU A 208 3.45 4.05 3.76
C LEU A 208 3.49 2.57 3.36
N ASP A 209 4.19 2.26 2.24
CA ASP A 209 4.35 0.88 1.73
C ASP A 209 5.64 0.80 0.92
N ASP A 210 6.33 -0.34 0.91
CA ASP A 210 7.57 -0.55 0.16
C ASP A 210 7.31 -0.88 -1.32
N LEU A 211 6.09 -1.31 -1.67
CA LEU A 211 5.69 -1.71 -3.01
C LEU A 211 4.91 -0.61 -3.74
N GLY A 212 5.48 -0.09 -4.84
CA GLY A 212 4.80 0.92 -5.66
C GLY A 212 3.47 0.46 -6.24
N VAL A 213 3.27 -0.85 -6.43
CA VAL A 213 1.98 -1.42 -6.89
C VAL A 213 0.87 -1.19 -5.87
N ASN A 214 1.18 -1.26 -4.58
CA ASN A 214 0.23 -1.01 -3.50
C ASN A 214 -0.07 0.49 -3.33
N LEU A 215 0.92 1.35 -3.54
CA LEU A 215 0.74 2.81 -3.44
C LEU A 215 -0.11 3.40 -4.57
N LYS A 216 -0.16 2.74 -5.74
CA LYS A 216 -0.86 3.27 -6.91
C LYS A 216 -2.37 3.42 -6.71
N PRO A 217 -3.13 2.42 -6.24
CA PRO A 217 -4.56 2.57 -5.97
C PRO A 217 -4.82 3.54 -4.82
N ALA A 218 -4.05 3.52 -3.74
CA ALA A 218 -4.19 4.45 -2.63
C ALA A 218 -4.08 5.91 -3.10
N ARG A 219 -3.10 6.21 -3.97
CA ARG A 219 -2.96 7.53 -4.58
C ARG A 219 -4.14 7.89 -5.48
N ALA A 220 -4.68 6.93 -6.24
CA ALA A 220 -5.86 7.15 -7.08
C ALA A 220 -7.11 7.47 -6.26
N MET A 221 -7.18 7.01 -5.01
CA MET A 221 -8.24 7.34 -4.04
C MET A 221 -8.01 8.70 -3.35
N GLY A 222 -6.90 9.38 -3.61
CA GLY A 222 -6.57 10.69 -3.03
C GLY A 222 -5.65 10.65 -1.81
N MET A 223 -5.16 9.48 -1.39
CA MET A 223 -4.20 9.39 -0.28
C MET A 223 -2.86 10.02 -0.64
N THR A 224 -2.21 10.66 0.33
CA THR A 224 -0.77 10.94 0.25
C THR A 224 -0.01 9.63 0.42
N THR A 225 0.95 9.34 -0.46
CA THR A 225 1.66 8.05 -0.43
C THR A 225 3.16 8.24 -0.30
N ILE A 226 3.78 7.48 0.59
CA ILE A 226 5.23 7.46 0.81
C ILE A 226 5.75 6.06 0.50
N LYS A 227 6.71 5.98 -0.43
CA LYS A 227 7.38 4.71 -0.71
C LYS A 227 8.55 4.50 0.25
N VAL A 228 8.47 3.44 1.05
CA VAL A 228 9.53 3.08 2.01
C VAL A 228 10.59 2.25 1.30
N VAL A 229 11.69 2.90 0.90
CA VAL A 229 12.90 2.24 0.41
C VAL A 229 13.94 2.19 1.52
N ASP A 230 14.07 3.30 2.23
CA ASP A 230 14.91 3.50 3.39
C ASP A 230 14.08 4.13 4.51
N PRO A 231 14.07 3.56 5.72
CA PRO A 231 13.26 4.06 6.82
C PRO A 231 13.50 5.53 7.18
N ALA A 232 14.77 5.96 7.24
CA ALA A 232 15.11 7.33 7.63
C ALA A 232 14.55 8.36 6.62
N THR A 233 14.68 8.05 5.32
CA THR A 233 14.14 8.87 4.24
C THR A 233 12.61 8.92 4.29
N ALA A 234 11.96 7.79 4.57
CA ALA A 234 10.50 7.71 4.66
C ALA A 234 9.96 8.51 5.86
N ILE A 235 10.65 8.44 7.02
CA ILE A 235 10.31 9.23 8.21
C ILE A 235 10.44 10.72 7.91
N ALA A 236 11.53 11.16 7.28
CA ALA A 236 11.71 12.57 6.93
C ALA A 236 10.61 13.10 5.98
N GLN A 237 10.16 12.25 5.02
CA GLN A 237 9.02 12.59 4.17
C GLN A 237 7.70 12.65 4.96
N LEU A 238 7.50 11.73 5.90
CA LEU A 238 6.32 11.71 6.76
C LEU A 238 6.27 12.94 7.66
N GLU A 239 7.39 13.32 8.28
CA GLU A 239 7.51 14.55 9.07
C GLU A 239 7.15 15.80 8.25
N GLN A 240 7.63 15.87 7.01
CA GLN A 240 7.30 16.97 6.10
C GLN A 240 5.81 17.03 5.78
N VAL A 241 5.17 15.89 5.53
CA VAL A 241 3.72 15.81 5.22
C VAL A 241 2.88 16.16 6.44
N LEU A 242 3.27 15.69 7.63
CA LEU A 242 2.52 15.88 8.87
C LEU A 242 2.82 17.24 9.55
N GLY A 243 3.96 17.86 9.24
CA GLY A 243 4.41 19.08 9.91
C GLY A 243 4.83 18.87 11.38
N ILE A 244 5.19 17.65 11.76
CA ILE A 244 5.63 17.27 13.13
C ILE A 244 6.97 16.53 13.08
N GLN A 245 7.68 16.46 14.22
CA GLN A 245 8.88 15.64 14.39
C GLN A 245 8.49 14.26 14.93
N LEU A 246 9.11 13.19 14.42
CA LEU A 246 8.78 11.80 14.76
C LEU A 246 9.90 11.08 15.53
N GLY A 247 10.96 11.78 15.91
CA GLY A 247 12.05 11.24 16.75
C GLY A 247 13.41 11.66 16.30
#